data_4e5729e5bca9de80cb40a0c47893e368
#
_entry.id   4e5729e5bca9de80cb40a0c47893e368
#
_cell.length_a   1.000
_cell.length_b   1.000
_cell.length_c   1.000
_cell.angle_alpha   90.00
_cell.angle_beta   90.00
_cell.angle_gamma   90.00
#
_symmetry.space_group_name_H-M   'P 1'
#
loop_
_entity.id
_entity.type
_entity.pdbx_description
1 polymer ?
#
loop_
_entity_poly.entity_id
_entity_poly.type
_entity_poly.pdbx_seq_one_letter_code
_entity_poly.pdbx_strand_id
1 'polypeptide(L)'
;MIELRHISKSFKKHNVLEDISINIKNNCCTALIGKNGAGKSTLIDIIVGNNHYDSGQIADKSNLLNKHKMGILFQKTEFPKYIKVCELLHLYQSFYQTFISFHQFKEITQFSDRQMDQFACNLSGGQQRILDFALALVGKPELLILDEPTSGMDVEMRQHFWNVIEKLKMNNTTILYTSHYIEEVERMADQVMMLDKGKIQLDDAPENIKRNQSYSVIRIPCKYQE
;
A
#
# COMPACT_ATOMS: atom_id res chain seq x y z
N MET A 1 -9.80 8.92 -11.13
CA MET A 1 -9.00 7.92 -11.85
C MET A 1 -7.65 8.55 -12.17
N ILE A 2 -6.59 7.86 -11.80
CA ILE A 2 -5.21 8.23 -12.14
C ILE A 2 -4.79 7.35 -13.32
N GLU A 3 -4.33 7.96 -14.39
CA GLU A 3 -3.95 7.28 -15.63
C GLU A 3 -2.47 7.54 -15.92
N LEU A 4 -1.69 6.47 -16.01
CA LEU A 4 -0.30 6.48 -16.45
C LEU A 4 -0.26 6.00 -17.90
N ARG A 5 0.42 6.72 -18.79
CA ARG A 5 0.56 6.39 -20.21
C ARG A 5 2.01 6.39 -20.61
N HIS A 6 2.49 5.25 -21.10
CA HIS A 6 3.82 5.08 -21.66
C HIS A 6 4.96 5.52 -20.74
N ILE A 7 4.80 5.30 -19.43
CA ILE A 7 5.81 5.66 -18.42
C ILE A 7 7.02 4.77 -18.55
N SER A 8 8.18 5.37 -18.77
CA SER A 8 9.46 4.68 -18.74
C SER A 8 10.43 5.34 -17.77
N LYS A 9 11.26 4.54 -17.13
CA LYS A 9 12.27 4.98 -16.17
C LYS A 9 13.51 4.13 -16.21
N SER A 10 14.65 4.80 -16.31
CA SER A 10 15.97 4.19 -16.26
C SER A 10 16.82 4.82 -15.17
N PHE A 11 17.67 4.02 -14.53
CA PHE A 11 18.73 4.49 -13.65
C PHE A 11 20.08 4.12 -14.27
N LYS A 12 20.85 5.13 -14.68
CA LYS A 12 22.12 4.95 -15.41
C LYS A 12 21.85 4.16 -16.72
N LYS A 13 22.28 2.88 -16.76
CA LYS A 13 22.12 1.98 -17.92
C LYS A 13 21.06 0.88 -17.71
N HIS A 14 20.34 0.90 -16.58
CA HIS A 14 19.34 -0.11 -16.28
C HIS A 14 17.92 0.47 -16.48
N ASN A 15 17.18 -0.11 -17.41
CA ASN A 15 15.75 0.15 -17.55
C ASN A 15 15.03 -0.54 -16.39
N VAL A 16 14.30 0.25 -15.59
CA VAL A 16 13.54 -0.25 -14.43
C VAL A 16 12.06 -0.32 -14.77
N LEU A 17 11.56 0.63 -15.55
CA LEU A 17 10.18 0.62 -16.07
C LEU A 17 10.24 0.85 -17.57
N GLU A 18 9.50 0.04 -18.33
CA GLU A 18 9.45 0.08 -19.79
C GLU A 18 8.00 0.14 -20.26
N ASP A 19 7.60 1.31 -20.77
CA ASP A 19 6.30 1.52 -21.41
C ASP A 19 5.09 1.14 -20.53
N ILE A 20 5.10 1.57 -19.26
CA ILE A 20 4.03 1.28 -18.32
C ILE A 20 2.80 2.11 -18.66
N SER A 21 1.69 1.44 -18.94
CA SER A 21 0.38 2.04 -19.12
C SER A 21 -0.63 1.35 -18.21
N ILE A 22 -1.14 2.07 -17.19
CA ILE A 22 -2.06 1.55 -16.17
C ILE A 22 -3.11 2.58 -15.78
N ASN A 23 -4.21 2.08 -15.21
CA ASN A 23 -5.30 2.89 -14.69
C ASN A 23 -5.60 2.53 -13.22
N ILE A 24 -5.36 3.46 -12.30
CA ILE A 24 -5.78 3.32 -10.91
C ILE A 24 -7.21 3.88 -10.82
N LYS A 25 -8.17 2.98 -10.61
CA LYS A 25 -9.59 3.32 -10.55
C LYS A 25 -9.93 3.96 -9.20
N ASN A 26 -10.81 4.97 -9.21
CA ASN A 26 -11.31 5.54 -7.95
C ASN A 26 -12.11 4.50 -7.17
N ASN A 27 -12.07 4.61 -5.84
CA ASN A 27 -12.83 3.75 -4.91
C ASN A 27 -12.56 2.26 -5.12
N CYS A 28 -11.36 1.94 -5.57
CA CYS A 28 -10.92 0.59 -5.91
C CYS A 28 -9.66 0.25 -5.11
N CYS A 29 -9.58 -0.97 -4.64
CA CYS A 29 -8.39 -1.50 -3.99
C CYS A 29 -7.56 -2.26 -5.02
N THR A 30 -6.46 -1.65 -5.46
CA THR A 30 -5.58 -2.17 -6.50
C THR A 30 -4.34 -2.78 -5.88
N ALA A 31 -4.06 -4.04 -6.17
CA ALA A 31 -2.82 -4.72 -5.79
C ALA A 31 -1.79 -4.62 -6.92
N LEU A 32 -0.61 -4.11 -6.64
CA LEU A 32 0.54 -4.14 -7.53
C LEU A 32 1.49 -5.26 -7.07
N ILE A 33 1.48 -6.38 -7.76
CA ILE A 33 2.29 -7.55 -7.44
C ILE A 33 3.49 -7.70 -8.37
N GLY A 34 4.51 -8.42 -7.92
CA GLY A 34 5.70 -8.70 -8.71
C GLY A 34 6.89 -9.04 -7.83
N LYS A 35 7.91 -9.65 -8.43
CA LYS A 35 9.14 -10.03 -7.73
C LYS A 35 9.89 -8.81 -7.18
N ASN A 36 10.79 -9.04 -6.21
CA ASN A 36 11.71 -8.01 -5.75
C ASN A 36 12.56 -7.53 -6.93
N GLY A 37 12.72 -6.20 -7.06
CA GLY A 37 13.44 -5.61 -8.18
C GLY A 37 12.61 -5.48 -9.49
N ALA A 38 11.33 -5.86 -9.52
CA ALA A 38 10.49 -5.69 -10.71
C ALA A 38 10.17 -4.23 -11.07
N GLY A 39 10.39 -3.27 -10.13
CA GLY A 39 10.13 -1.85 -10.33
C GLY A 39 8.94 -1.30 -9.54
N LYS A 40 8.31 -2.08 -8.64
CA LYS A 40 7.10 -1.67 -7.88
C LYS A 40 7.30 -0.37 -7.10
N SER A 41 8.32 -0.31 -6.23
CA SER A 41 8.60 0.90 -5.43
C SER A 41 9.00 2.09 -6.31
N THR A 42 9.71 1.85 -7.43
CA THR A 42 10.00 2.92 -8.40
C THR A 42 8.72 3.47 -9.04
N LEU A 43 7.77 2.60 -9.38
CA LEU A 43 6.48 3.03 -9.93
C LEU A 43 5.68 3.82 -8.89
N ILE A 44 5.65 3.37 -7.63
CA ILE A 44 5.06 4.12 -6.52
C ILE A 44 5.72 5.48 -6.36
N ASP A 45 7.05 5.56 -6.32
CA ASP A 45 7.79 6.82 -6.19
C ASP A 45 7.47 7.81 -7.32
N ILE A 46 7.26 7.32 -8.54
CA ILE A 46 6.83 8.14 -9.67
C ILE A 46 5.39 8.63 -9.47
N ILE A 47 4.47 7.77 -9.04
CA ILE A 47 3.06 8.13 -8.79
C ILE A 47 2.95 9.21 -7.71
N VAL A 48 3.71 9.09 -6.62
CA VAL A 48 3.69 10.07 -5.51
C VAL A 48 4.52 11.34 -5.77
N GLY A 49 5.26 11.36 -6.90
CA GLY A 49 6.08 12.51 -7.31
C GLY A 49 7.45 12.59 -6.62
N ASN A 50 7.92 11.51 -6.00
CA ASN A 50 9.27 11.44 -5.41
C ASN A 50 10.36 11.21 -6.48
N ASN A 51 10.01 10.58 -7.58
CA ASN A 51 10.89 10.34 -8.72
C ASN A 51 10.29 10.86 -10.03
N HIS A 52 11.14 11.41 -10.90
CA HIS A 52 10.74 11.77 -12.25
C HIS A 52 10.80 10.54 -13.16
N TYR A 53 9.86 10.43 -14.10
CA TYR A 53 9.91 9.47 -15.20
C TYR A 53 10.68 10.08 -16.38
N ASP A 54 11.23 9.23 -17.25
CA ASP A 54 12.05 9.67 -18.39
C ASP A 54 11.17 9.97 -19.62
N SER A 55 10.05 9.25 -19.77
CA SER A 55 9.05 9.48 -20.82
C SER A 55 7.66 9.06 -20.37
N GLY A 56 6.64 9.52 -21.09
CA GLY A 56 5.24 9.25 -20.81
C GLY A 56 4.50 10.43 -20.19
N GLN A 57 3.34 10.17 -19.62
CA GLN A 57 2.52 11.18 -18.95
C GLN A 57 1.66 10.56 -17.85
N ILE A 58 1.37 11.36 -16.81
CA ILE A 58 0.44 11.01 -15.73
C ILE A 58 -0.71 12.00 -15.77
N ALA A 59 -1.95 11.49 -15.83
CA ALA A 59 -3.16 12.29 -15.76
C ALA A 59 -3.96 11.92 -14.51
N ASP A 60 -4.25 12.90 -13.67
CA ASP A 60 -5.08 12.76 -12.48
C ASP A 60 -6.36 13.56 -12.62
N LYS A 61 -7.40 12.90 -13.15
CA LYS A 61 -8.69 13.54 -13.40
C LYS A 61 -9.48 13.84 -12.12
N SER A 62 -9.14 13.19 -11.02
CA SER A 62 -9.86 13.28 -9.73
C SER A 62 -9.10 14.10 -8.69
N ASN A 63 -7.94 14.65 -9.05
CA ASN A 63 -7.06 15.39 -8.15
C ASN A 63 -6.71 14.59 -6.87
N LEU A 64 -6.50 13.27 -7.02
CA LEU A 64 -6.13 12.36 -5.93
C LEU A 64 -4.64 12.47 -5.57
N LEU A 65 -3.78 12.88 -6.51
CA LEU A 65 -2.34 13.09 -6.29
C LEU A 65 -2.02 14.40 -5.56
N ASN A 66 -3.04 15.12 -5.09
CA ASN A 66 -2.86 16.23 -4.18
C ASN A 66 -2.34 15.70 -2.83
N LYS A 67 -1.23 16.25 -2.34
CA LYS A 67 -0.55 15.80 -1.11
C LYS A 67 -1.45 15.80 0.13
N HIS A 68 -2.44 16.69 0.20
CA HIS A 68 -3.42 16.73 1.30
C HIS A 68 -4.49 15.64 1.21
N LYS A 69 -4.61 14.97 0.06
CA LYS A 69 -5.57 13.89 -0.18
C LYS A 69 -4.92 12.51 -0.18
N MET A 70 -3.59 12.45 -0.10
CA MET A 70 -2.83 11.21 -0.10
C MET A 70 -2.35 10.84 1.30
N GLY A 71 -2.49 9.55 1.64
CA GLY A 71 -1.75 8.89 2.69
C GLY A 71 -0.75 7.92 2.05
N ILE A 72 0.47 7.92 2.54
CA ILE A 72 1.52 7.07 1.98
C ILE A 72 2.21 6.31 3.10
N LEU A 73 2.34 5.00 2.92
CA LEU A 73 3.14 4.11 3.76
C LEU A 73 4.28 3.54 2.91
N PHE A 74 5.48 4.03 3.11
CA PHE A 74 6.67 3.52 2.42
C PHE A 74 7.15 2.19 3.01
N GLN A 75 7.97 1.45 2.26
CA GLN A 75 8.50 0.15 2.70
C GLN A 75 9.32 0.26 4.00
N LYS A 76 10.05 1.33 4.18
CA LYS A 76 10.84 1.60 5.39
C LYS A 76 10.56 2.99 5.90
N THR A 77 10.33 3.08 7.20
CA THR A 77 10.17 4.34 7.93
C THR A 77 11.03 4.27 9.19
N GLU A 78 11.77 5.33 9.45
CA GLU A 78 12.53 5.51 10.67
C GLU A 78 11.95 6.67 11.47
N PHE A 79 11.63 6.42 12.73
CA PHE A 79 11.12 7.46 13.61
C PHE A 79 12.27 8.18 14.34
N PRO A 80 12.17 9.50 14.54
CA PRO A 80 13.13 10.25 15.34
C PRO A 80 13.24 9.70 16.77
N LYS A 81 14.44 9.75 17.35
CA LYS A 81 14.73 9.08 18.63
C LYS A 81 13.95 9.61 19.84
N TYR A 82 13.56 10.88 19.85
CA TYR A 82 13.04 11.54 21.05
C TYR A 82 11.66 12.16 20.82
N ILE A 83 10.83 11.50 19.99
CA ILE A 83 9.45 11.91 19.76
C ILE A 83 8.51 10.80 20.23
N LYS A 84 7.52 11.18 21.03
CA LYS A 84 6.50 10.25 21.50
C LYS A 84 5.45 10.01 20.43
N VAL A 85 4.74 8.87 20.55
CA VAL A 85 3.64 8.53 19.63
C VAL A 85 2.55 9.62 19.63
N CYS A 86 2.13 10.10 20.81
CA CYS A 86 1.15 11.17 20.91
C CYS A 86 1.64 12.50 20.30
N GLU A 87 2.93 12.82 20.42
CA GLU A 87 3.50 14.02 19.81
C GLU A 87 3.53 13.93 18.30
N LEU A 88 3.85 12.75 17.73
CA LEU A 88 3.75 12.48 16.31
C LEU A 88 2.32 12.67 15.81
N LEU A 89 1.33 12.14 16.52
CA LEU A 89 -0.07 12.34 16.15
C LEU A 89 -0.42 13.83 16.09
N HIS A 90 -0.08 14.61 17.11
CA HIS A 90 -0.34 16.04 17.13
C HIS A 90 0.40 16.79 16.01
N LEU A 91 1.66 16.42 15.74
CA LEU A 91 2.42 16.97 14.64
C LEU A 91 1.73 16.72 13.29
N TYR A 92 1.30 15.48 13.03
CA TYR A 92 0.60 15.16 11.77
C TYR A 92 -0.76 15.85 11.68
N GLN A 93 -1.51 15.93 12.77
CA GLN A 93 -2.79 16.66 12.80
C GLN A 93 -2.60 18.13 12.44
N SER A 94 -1.48 18.76 12.80
CA SER A 94 -1.20 20.17 12.50
C SER A 94 -1.06 20.48 11.00
N PHE A 95 -0.83 19.46 10.15
CA PHE A 95 -0.74 19.64 8.70
C PHE A 95 -2.10 19.63 8.00
N TYR A 96 -3.18 19.27 8.69
CA TYR A 96 -4.50 19.07 8.08
C TYR A 96 -5.57 19.92 8.76
N GLN A 97 -6.52 20.44 7.97
CA GLN A 97 -7.70 21.13 8.50
C GLN A 97 -8.72 20.14 9.11
N THR A 98 -8.79 18.94 8.53
CA THR A 98 -9.63 17.85 9.03
C THR A 98 -8.77 16.61 9.23
N PHE A 99 -8.89 15.98 10.39
CA PHE A 99 -8.07 14.85 10.77
C PHE A 99 -8.84 13.83 11.61
N ILE A 100 -8.29 12.64 11.78
CA ILE A 100 -8.85 11.63 12.68
C ILE A 100 -8.66 12.05 14.14
N SER A 101 -9.62 11.69 15.00
CA SER A 101 -9.56 11.95 16.43
C SER A 101 -8.50 11.07 17.12
N PHE A 102 -8.10 11.44 18.34
CA PHE A 102 -7.23 10.61 19.20
C PHE A 102 -7.83 9.21 19.40
N HIS A 103 -9.14 9.10 19.60
CA HIS A 103 -9.83 7.82 19.75
C HIS A 103 -9.72 6.96 18.49
N GLN A 104 -10.01 7.52 17.32
CA GLN A 104 -9.87 6.82 16.04
C GLN A 104 -8.41 6.36 15.79
N PHE A 105 -7.44 7.19 16.16
CA PHE A 105 -6.03 6.80 16.05
C PHE A 105 -5.69 5.60 16.95
N LYS A 106 -6.20 5.59 18.21
CA LYS A 106 -6.04 4.44 19.10
C LYS A 106 -6.76 3.20 18.59
N GLU A 107 -7.92 3.33 17.97
CA GLU A 107 -8.61 2.20 17.32
C GLU A 107 -7.78 1.60 16.19
N ILE A 108 -7.10 2.42 15.38
CA ILE A 108 -6.23 1.97 14.28
C ILE A 108 -4.96 1.31 14.81
N THR A 109 -4.31 1.91 15.79
CA THR A 109 -3.03 1.41 16.33
C THR A 109 -3.21 0.28 17.33
N GLN A 110 -4.36 0.22 18.03
CA GLN A 110 -4.61 -0.59 19.22
C GLN A 110 -3.63 -0.31 20.37
N PHE A 111 -3.05 0.89 20.42
CA PHE A 111 -2.08 1.24 21.44
C PHE A 111 -2.75 1.56 22.79
N SER A 112 -2.16 1.04 23.84
CA SER A 112 -2.43 1.43 25.24
C SER A 112 -1.95 2.86 25.50
N ASP A 113 -2.43 3.49 26.57
CA ASP A 113 -1.99 4.83 26.98
C ASP A 113 -0.47 4.87 27.23
N ARG A 114 0.10 3.79 27.76
CA ARG A 114 1.55 3.66 27.95
C ARG A 114 2.30 3.70 26.60
N GLN A 115 1.79 3.05 25.57
CA GLN A 115 2.41 3.07 24.23
C GLN A 115 2.24 4.43 23.54
N MET A 116 1.13 5.13 23.79
CA MET A 116 0.94 6.50 23.31
C MET A 116 1.96 7.48 23.92
N ASP A 117 2.41 7.24 25.15
CA ASP A 117 3.42 8.07 25.83
C ASP A 117 4.87 7.57 25.63
N GLN A 118 5.06 6.50 24.86
CA GLN A 118 6.36 5.92 24.56
C GLN A 118 7.01 6.62 23.37
N PHE A 119 8.34 6.66 23.31
CA PHE A 119 9.07 7.10 22.11
C PHE A 119 8.80 6.14 20.95
N ALA A 120 8.45 6.69 19.79
CA ALA A 120 8.08 5.90 18.61
C ALA A 120 9.18 4.92 18.18
N CYS A 121 10.45 5.31 18.28
CA CYS A 121 11.59 4.45 17.95
C CYS A 121 11.76 3.24 18.90
N ASN A 122 11.14 3.25 20.09
CA ASN A 122 11.20 2.16 21.08
C ASN A 122 10.07 1.13 20.91
N LEU A 123 9.16 1.35 19.97
CA LEU A 123 8.13 0.37 19.62
C LEU A 123 8.74 -0.82 18.88
N SER A 124 8.10 -1.99 18.94
CA SER A 124 8.50 -3.14 18.11
C SER A 124 8.33 -2.82 16.62
N GLY A 125 9.01 -3.56 15.75
CA GLY A 125 8.93 -3.32 14.29
C GLY A 125 7.49 -3.34 13.77
N GLY A 126 6.66 -4.30 14.19
CA GLY A 126 5.25 -4.35 13.83
C GLY A 126 4.46 -3.17 14.39
N GLN A 127 4.74 -2.76 15.65
CA GLN A 127 4.13 -1.57 16.24
C GLN A 127 4.55 -0.27 15.52
N GLN A 128 5.81 -0.16 15.10
CA GLN A 128 6.24 0.97 14.26
C GLN A 128 5.52 0.96 12.91
N ARG A 129 5.29 -0.21 12.35
CA ARG A 129 4.58 -0.34 11.07
C ARG A 129 3.11 0.07 11.16
N ILE A 130 2.39 -0.34 12.22
CA ILE A 130 1.00 0.08 12.43
C ILE A 130 0.91 1.57 12.82
N LEU A 131 1.90 2.11 13.52
CA LEU A 131 2.01 3.54 13.80
C LEU A 131 2.14 4.34 12.50
N ASP A 132 3.06 3.97 11.62
CA ASP A 132 3.28 4.63 10.33
C ASP A 132 2.02 4.60 9.47
N PHE A 133 1.35 3.45 9.42
CA PHE A 133 0.04 3.33 8.77
C PHE A 133 -1.01 4.27 9.35
N ALA A 134 -1.13 4.34 10.67
CA ALA A 134 -2.08 5.22 11.33
C ALA A 134 -1.78 6.72 11.05
N LEU A 135 -0.49 7.08 10.99
CA LEU A 135 -0.05 8.44 10.64
C LEU A 135 -0.42 8.78 9.18
N ALA A 136 -0.30 7.82 8.25
CA ALA A 136 -0.74 8.01 6.87
C ALA A 136 -2.26 8.26 6.75
N LEU A 137 -3.05 7.85 7.74
CA LEU A 137 -4.51 8.04 7.78
C LEU A 137 -4.95 9.33 8.49
N VAL A 138 -4.03 10.07 9.13
CA VAL A 138 -4.39 11.25 9.96
C VAL A 138 -5.21 12.26 9.18
N GLY A 139 -4.83 12.58 7.95
CA GLY A 139 -5.52 13.57 7.11
C GLY A 139 -6.79 13.04 6.41
N LYS A 140 -7.29 11.86 6.75
CA LYS A 140 -8.44 11.21 6.08
C LYS A 140 -8.27 11.16 4.55
N PRO A 141 -7.24 10.47 4.05
CA PRO A 141 -6.88 10.50 2.65
C PRO A 141 -7.98 9.91 1.75
N GLU A 142 -8.14 10.49 0.55
CA GLU A 142 -8.96 9.93 -0.53
C GLU A 142 -8.19 8.87 -1.35
N LEU A 143 -6.84 8.95 -1.34
CA LEU A 143 -5.92 7.98 -1.94
C LEU A 143 -4.94 7.48 -0.89
N LEU A 144 -4.83 6.17 -0.74
CA LEU A 144 -3.89 5.52 0.15
C LEU A 144 -2.93 4.65 -0.66
N ILE A 145 -1.64 4.91 -0.54
CA ILE A 145 -0.58 4.16 -1.23
C ILE A 145 0.27 3.44 -0.18
N LEU A 146 0.40 2.12 -0.32
CA LEU A 146 1.00 1.25 0.68
C LEU A 146 2.06 0.35 0.03
N ASP A 147 3.34 0.55 0.37
CA ASP A 147 4.42 -0.31 -0.13
C ASP A 147 4.76 -1.39 0.90
N GLU A 148 4.40 -2.65 0.59
CA GLU A 148 4.54 -3.84 1.44
C GLU A 148 4.04 -3.61 2.89
N PRO A 149 2.77 -3.22 3.09
CA PRO A 149 2.28 -2.67 4.35
C PRO A 149 2.36 -3.63 5.54
N THR A 150 2.23 -4.92 5.30
CA THR A 150 2.14 -5.94 6.37
C THR A 150 3.49 -6.57 6.72
N SER A 151 4.58 -6.06 6.12
CA SER A 151 5.93 -6.55 6.41
C SER A 151 6.29 -6.37 7.89
N GLY A 152 6.75 -7.44 8.54
CA GLY A 152 7.13 -7.41 9.96
C GLY A 152 5.97 -7.43 10.97
N MET A 153 4.73 -7.51 10.50
CA MET A 153 3.56 -7.69 11.37
C MET A 153 3.36 -9.17 11.72
N ASP A 154 2.96 -9.45 12.96
CA ASP A 154 2.44 -10.76 13.35
C ASP A 154 1.04 -11.01 12.76
N VAL A 155 0.48 -12.20 12.99
CA VAL A 155 -0.79 -12.61 12.40
C VAL A 155 -1.96 -11.76 12.88
N GLU A 156 -2.01 -11.43 14.18
CA GLU A 156 -3.11 -10.63 14.76
C GLU A 156 -3.08 -9.19 14.24
N MET A 157 -1.90 -8.58 14.25
CA MET A 157 -1.72 -7.21 13.74
C MET A 157 -2.02 -7.12 12.24
N ARG A 158 -1.62 -8.12 11.46
CA ARG A 158 -1.93 -8.20 10.02
C ARG A 158 -3.43 -8.31 9.79
N GLN A 159 -4.12 -9.14 10.57
CA GLN A 159 -5.58 -9.27 10.47
C GLN A 159 -6.27 -7.94 10.83
N HIS A 160 -5.81 -7.27 11.89
CA HIS A 160 -6.34 -5.97 12.30
C HIS A 160 -6.10 -4.90 11.22
N PHE A 161 -4.90 -4.84 10.64
CA PHE A 161 -4.56 -3.94 9.53
C PHE A 161 -5.56 -4.11 8.37
N TRP A 162 -5.80 -5.34 7.93
CA TRP A 162 -6.71 -5.59 6.82
C TRP A 162 -8.17 -5.26 7.17
N ASN A 163 -8.60 -5.43 8.41
CA ASN A 163 -9.92 -4.99 8.85
C ASN A 163 -10.07 -3.46 8.79
N VAL A 164 -9.00 -2.70 9.04
CA VAL A 164 -9.01 -1.24 8.85
C VAL A 164 -9.09 -0.90 7.35
N ILE A 165 -8.32 -1.60 6.51
CA ILE A 165 -8.37 -1.42 5.04
C ILE A 165 -9.77 -1.70 4.49
N GLU A 166 -10.47 -2.75 4.94
CA GLU A 166 -11.85 -3.05 4.55
C GLU A 166 -12.79 -1.88 4.87
N LYS A 167 -12.68 -1.28 6.06
CA LYS A 167 -13.48 -0.09 6.44
C LYS A 167 -13.18 1.12 5.55
N LEU A 168 -11.91 1.35 5.21
CA LEU A 168 -11.51 2.44 4.32
C LEU A 168 -12.07 2.23 2.91
N LYS A 169 -12.04 1.00 2.42
CA LYS A 169 -12.63 0.60 1.13
C LYS A 169 -14.14 0.84 1.10
N MET A 170 -14.86 0.46 2.16
CA MET A 170 -16.31 0.74 2.30
C MET A 170 -16.62 2.24 2.30
N ASN A 171 -15.68 3.07 2.76
CA ASN A 171 -15.78 4.53 2.75
C ASN A 171 -15.27 5.18 1.46
N ASN A 172 -15.16 4.40 0.37
CA ASN A 172 -14.75 4.85 -0.96
C ASN A 172 -13.31 5.42 -1.03
N THR A 173 -12.41 5.02 -0.14
CA THR A 173 -11.00 5.36 -0.26
C THR A 173 -10.40 4.57 -1.44
N THR A 174 -9.68 5.25 -2.32
CA THR A 174 -8.89 4.61 -3.38
C THR A 174 -7.61 4.06 -2.76
N ILE A 175 -7.30 2.79 -3.00
CA ILE A 175 -6.14 2.13 -2.38
C ILE A 175 -5.26 1.51 -3.46
N LEU A 176 -3.97 1.82 -3.43
CA LEU A 176 -2.93 1.13 -4.20
C LEU A 176 -1.95 0.51 -3.21
N TYR A 177 -1.76 -0.80 -3.26
CA TYR A 177 -0.79 -1.44 -2.37
C TYR A 177 0.07 -2.46 -3.11
N THR A 178 1.30 -2.63 -2.63
CA THR A 178 2.14 -3.75 -3.06
C THR A 178 2.05 -4.88 -2.06
N SER A 179 2.06 -6.11 -2.55
CA SER A 179 2.19 -7.31 -1.72
C SER A 179 2.89 -8.43 -2.49
N HIS A 180 3.53 -9.32 -1.75
CA HIS A 180 4.02 -10.60 -2.25
C HIS A 180 3.21 -11.79 -1.68
N TYR A 181 2.19 -11.51 -0.85
CA TYR A 181 1.29 -12.50 -0.29
C TYR A 181 0.03 -12.63 -1.15
N ILE A 182 -0.08 -13.75 -1.86
CA ILE A 182 -1.22 -14.00 -2.77
C ILE A 182 -2.55 -14.00 -2.02
N GLU A 183 -2.59 -14.53 -0.79
CA GLU A 183 -3.80 -14.59 0.03
C GLU A 183 -4.36 -13.19 0.35
N GLU A 184 -3.49 -12.21 0.60
CA GLU A 184 -3.90 -10.82 0.82
C GLU A 184 -4.50 -10.22 -0.44
N VAL A 185 -3.89 -10.51 -1.60
CA VAL A 185 -4.36 -10.04 -2.90
C VAL A 185 -5.72 -10.63 -3.25
N GLU A 186 -5.89 -11.94 -3.06
CA GLU A 186 -7.16 -12.62 -3.34
C GLU A 186 -8.32 -12.12 -2.49
N ARG A 187 -8.03 -11.76 -1.23
CA ARG A 187 -9.05 -11.30 -0.28
C ARG A 187 -9.42 -9.83 -0.48
N MET A 188 -8.44 -8.97 -0.76
CA MET A 188 -8.60 -7.52 -0.63
C MET A 188 -8.70 -6.77 -1.95
N ALA A 189 -8.05 -7.27 -3.01
CA ALA A 189 -7.95 -6.55 -4.27
C ALA A 189 -9.23 -6.63 -5.11
N ASP A 190 -9.62 -5.49 -5.68
CA ASP A 190 -10.63 -5.42 -6.75
C ASP A 190 -9.96 -5.48 -8.13
N GLN A 191 -8.67 -5.08 -8.21
CA GLN A 191 -7.85 -5.09 -9.41
C GLN A 191 -6.45 -5.57 -9.04
N VAL A 192 -5.86 -6.41 -9.89
CA VAL A 192 -4.48 -6.90 -9.73
C VAL A 192 -3.68 -6.49 -10.95
N MET A 193 -2.58 -5.80 -10.71
CA MET A 193 -1.57 -5.46 -11.70
C MET A 193 -0.30 -6.25 -11.42
N MET A 194 0.17 -7.03 -12.37
CA MET A 194 1.41 -7.80 -12.24
C MET A 194 2.53 -7.11 -13.00
N LEU A 195 3.55 -6.66 -12.26
CA LEU A 195 4.76 -6.07 -12.81
C LEU A 195 5.88 -7.11 -12.82
N ASP A 196 6.45 -7.37 -13.98
CA ASP A 196 7.64 -8.21 -14.14
C ASP A 196 8.63 -7.56 -15.09
N LYS A 197 9.90 -7.49 -14.67
CA LYS A 197 11.00 -6.89 -15.47
C LYS A 197 10.63 -5.54 -16.09
N GLY A 198 10.00 -4.68 -15.30
CA GLY A 198 9.66 -3.32 -15.71
C GLY A 198 8.44 -3.21 -16.64
N LYS A 199 7.67 -4.27 -16.87
CA LYS A 199 6.49 -4.29 -17.74
C LYS A 199 5.27 -4.83 -17.00
N ILE A 200 4.09 -4.27 -17.30
CA ILE A 200 2.83 -4.84 -16.84
C ILE A 200 2.52 -6.07 -17.67
N GLN A 201 2.46 -7.21 -17.02
CA GLN A 201 2.13 -8.51 -17.64
C GLN A 201 0.66 -8.83 -17.54
N LEU A 202 -0.03 -8.27 -16.54
CA LEU A 202 -1.43 -8.53 -16.26
C LEU A 202 -2.03 -7.32 -15.55
N ASP A 203 -3.25 -6.96 -15.95
CA ASP A 203 -4.08 -5.95 -15.31
C ASP A 203 -5.54 -6.39 -15.41
N ASP A 204 -6.05 -7.06 -14.37
CA ASP A 204 -7.42 -7.60 -14.38
C ASP A 204 -7.96 -7.78 -12.95
N ALA A 205 -9.25 -8.08 -12.83
CA ALA A 205 -9.87 -8.47 -11.58
C ALA A 205 -9.40 -9.87 -11.13
N PRO A 206 -9.23 -10.12 -9.81
CA PRO A 206 -8.79 -11.44 -9.31
C PRO A 206 -9.65 -12.61 -9.80
N GLU A 207 -10.94 -12.39 -9.92
CA GLU A 207 -11.88 -13.43 -10.40
C GLU A 207 -11.62 -13.83 -11.86
N ASN A 208 -11.30 -12.86 -12.72
CA ASN A 208 -10.99 -13.13 -14.12
C ASN A 208 -9.67 -13.88 -14.25
N ILE A 209 -8.68 -13.50 -13.44
CA ILE A 209 -7.38 -14.18 -13.41
C ILE A 209 -7.57 -15.66 -13.04
N LYS A 210 -8.40 -15.95 -12.03
CA LYS A 210 -8.72 -17.33 -11.63
C LYS A 210 -9.43 -18.12 -12.72
N ARG A 211 -10.36 -17.50 -13.45
CA ARG A 211 -11.10 -18.16 -14.55
C ARG A 211 -10.22 -18.49 -15.76
N ASN A 212 -9.26 -17.62 -16.05
CA ASN A 212 -8.36 -17.78 -17.19
C ASN A 212 -7.21 -18.77 -16.94
N GLN A 213 -6.98 -19.16 -15.67
CA GLN A 213 -6.00 -20.17 -15.32
C GLN A 213 -6.65 -21.56 -15.42
N SER A 214 -6.44 -22.25 -16.54
CA SER A 214 -6.88 -23.65 -16.77
C SER A 214 -6.02 -24.64 -15.97
N TYR A 215 -5.91 -24.49 -14.65
CA TYR A 215 -5.23 -25.46 -13.79
C TYR A 215 -6.25 -26.24 -12.97
N SER A 216 -6.39 -27.54 -13.29
CA SER A 216 -7.08 -28.48 -12.42
C SER A 216 -6.18 -28.82 -11.24
N VAL A 217 -6.54 -28.44 -10.03
CA VAL A 217 -5.89 -28.93 -8.82
C VAL A 217 -6.34 -30.35 -8.57
N ILE A 218 -5.52 -31.34 -8.93
CA ILE A 218 -5.73 -32.73 -8.57
C ILE A 218 -5.29 -32.89 -7.11
N ARG A 219 -6.23 -32.97 -6.17
CA ARG A 219 -5.95 -33.39 -4.79
C ARG A 219 -5.75 -34.89 -4.80
N ILE A 220 -4.53 -35.36 -4.70
CA ILE A 220 -4.19 -36.75 -4.46
C ILE A 220 -4.34 -37.01 -2.96
N PRO A 221 -5.25 -37.91 -2.51
CA PRO A 221 -5.31 -38.31 -1.12
C PRO A 221 -3.97 -38.96 -0.73
N CYS A 222 -3.31 -38.46 0.31
CA CYS A 222 -2.11 -39.09 0.89
C CYS A 222 -2.47 -40.43 1.56
N LYS A 223 -2.75 -41.46 0.75
CA LYS A 223 -3.03 -42.83 1.24
C LYS A 223 -1.98 -43.85 0.84
N TYR A 224 -0.83 -43.43 0.41
CA TYR A 224 0.30 -44.34 0.15
C TYR A 224 1.60 -43.70 0.66
N GLN A 225 1.81 -43.75 1.97
CA GLN A 225 3.14 -43.86 2.57
C GLN A 225 3.14 -45.19 3.34
N GLU A 226 3.55 -46.25 2.70
CA GLU A 226 4.22 -47.40 3.33
C GLU A 226 5.73 -47.23 3.17
#